data_37ac0c37ff52b9b4cbc8bc8f289be7ac
#
_entry.id   37ac0c37ff52b9b4cbc8bc8f289be7ac
#
_cell.length_a   1.000
_cell.length_b   1.000
_cell.length_c   1.000
_cell.angle_alpha   90.00
_cell.angle_beta   90.00
_cell.angle_gamma   90.00
#
_symmetry.space_group_name_H-M   'P 1'
#
loop_
_entity.id
_entity.type
_entity.pdbx_description
1 polymer ?
#
loop_
_entity_poly.entity_id
_entity_poly.type
_entity_poly.pdbx_seq_one_letter_code
_entity_poly.pdbx_strand_id
1 'polypeptide(L)'
;MRRFSINDISARALLAFDELQKTLYDKSIRLVETGFSQFFACLINKSDLIDGIHIDDSLNVLPYKNKRFKADEIRKIIGKNGVEYLIAQIGLYAYEVLQQKLITGESEFELPVEVKQQLSAGEKQIFIMALYQALSQLNKINVPYIVDTPFARIDKEHRGKILGQFFKKLNGQIIILSTDEEIVGEYRESISDIVSNTFVLNHAANGNTEILANTYFGGTNNDQ
;
A
#
# COMPACT_ATOMS: atom_id res chain seq x y z
N MET A 1 -33.10 -40.42 15.52
CA MET A 1 -32.45 -39.12 15.88
C MET A 1 -31.10 -39.42 16.47
N ARG A 2 -29.97 -39.06 15.78
CA ARG A 2 -28.62 -39.19 16.33
C ARG A 2 -28.46 -38.12 17.42
N ARG A 3 -28.27 -38.53 18.67
CA ARG A 3 -27.88 -37.65 19.78
C ARG A 3 -26.40 -37.33 19.56
N PHE A 4 -26.10 -36.11 19.11
CA PHE A 4 -24.71 -35.61 19.12
C PHE A 4 -24.29 -35.39 20.57
N SER A 5 -23.11 -35.83 20.95
CA SER A 5 -22.55 -35.51 22.26
C SER A 5 -22.20 -34.01 22.31
N ILE A 6 -22.15 -33.43 23.52
CA ILE A 6 -21.74 -32.01 23.70
C ILE A 6 -20.34 -31.81 23.10
N ASN A 7 -19.47 -32.80 23.22
CA ASN A 7 -18.12 -32.76 22.66
C ASN A 7 -18.10 -32.68 21.13
N ASP A 8 -19.03 -33.40 20.45
CA ASP A 8 -19.15 -33.32 18.98
C ASP A 8 -19.63 -31.94 18.52
N ILE A 9 -20.53 -31.32 19.27
CA ILE A 9 -21.03 -29.98 18.98
C ILE A 9 -19.92 -28.95 19.18
N SER A 10 -19.18 -29.05 20.29
CA SER A 10 -18.06 -28.16 20.58
C SER A 10 -16.94 -28.27 19.55
N ALA A 11 -16.57 -29.48 19.14
CA ALA A 11 -15.56 -29.70 18.11
C ALA A 11 -15.96 -29.11 16.75
N ARG A 12 -17.24 -29.28 16.37
CA ARG A 12 -17.77 -28.68 15.13
C ARG A 12 -17.81 -27.15 15.19
N ALA A 13 -18.16 -26.59 16.36
CA ALA A 13 -18.15 -25.15 16.54
C ALA A 13 -16.75 -24.59 16.39
N LEU A 14 -15.74 -25.21 16.99
CA LEU A 14 -14.33 -24.81 16.86
C LEU A 14 -13.88 -24.81 15.40
N LEU A 15 -14.13 -25.91 14.67
CA LEU A 15 -13.80 -25.99 13.24
C LEU A 15 -14.49 -24.89 12.42
N ALA A 16 -15.76 -24.59 12.70
CA ALA A 16 -16.48 -23.53 12.01
C ALA A 16 -15.91 -22.14 12.33
N PHE A 17 -15.46 -21.92 13.56
CA PHE A 17 -14.77 -20.67 13.94
C PHE A 17 -13.41 -20.53 13.25
N ASP A 18 -12.62 -21.59 13.17
CA ASP A 18 -11.32 -21.58 12.49
C ASP A 18 -11.50 -21.31 10.98
N GLU A 19 -12.48 -21.95 10.34
CA GLU A 19 -12.80 -21.68 8.94
C GLU A 19 -13.27 -20.24 8.70
N LEU A 20 -14.12 -19.72 9.60
CA LEU A 20 -14.59 -18.34 9.52
C LEU A 20 -13.43 -17.36 9.70
N GLN A 21 -12.56 -17.58 10.70
CA GLN A 21 -11.39 -16.75 10.95
C GLN A 21 -10.47 -16.73 9.73
N LYS A 22 -10.17 -17.89 9.15
CA LYS A 22 -9.35 -18.00 7.95
C LYS A 22 -9.99 -17.26 6.77
N THR A 23 -11.29 -17.45 6.56
CA THR A 23 -12.03 -16.79 5.47
C THR A 23 -12.00 -15.27 5.61
N LEU A 24 -12.19 -14.75 6.83
CA LEU A 24 -12.13 -13.30 7.11
C LEU A 24 -10.71 -12.76 6.92
N TYR A 25 -9.70 -13.51 7.36
CA TYR A 25 -8.30 -13.16 7.16
C TYR A 25 -7.95 -13.07 5.68
N ASP A 26 -8.21 -14.13 4.91
CA ASP A 26 -7.93 -14.18 3.47
C ASP A 26 -8.66 -13.05 2.71
N LYS A 27 -9.91 -12.77 3.09
CA LYS A 27 -10.66 -11.65 2.52
C LYS A 27 -10.02 -10.30 2.83
N SER A 28 -9.54 -10.11 4.06
CA SER A 28 -8.88 -8.87 4.48
C SER A 28 -7.57 -8.66 3.73
N ILE A 29 -6.75 -9.71 3.59
CA ILE A 29 -5.51 -9.66 2.81
C ILE A 29 -5.79 -9.26 1.36
N ARG A 30 -6.75 -9.91 0.70
CA ARG A 30 -7.14 -9.58 -0.69
C ARG A 30 -7.62 -8.13 -0.85
N LEU A 31 -8.34 -7.60 0.13
CA LEU A 31 -8.78 -6.20 0.11
C LEU A 31 -7.58 -5.25 0.19
N VAL A 32 -6.57 -5.56 1.02
CA VAL A 32 -5.33 -4.76 1.11
C VAL A 32 -4.54 -4.84 -0.20
N GLU A 33 -4.32 -6.03 -0.74
CA GLU A 33 -3.60 -6.25 -2.00
C GLU A 33 -4.26 -5.49 -3.17
N THR A 34 -5.58 -5.60 -3.28
CA THR A 34 -6.35 -4.91 -4.32
C THR A 34 -6.34 -3.40 -4.12
N GLY A 35 -6.57 -2.95 -2.88
CA GLY A 35 -6.55 -1.52 -2.54
C GLY A 35 -5.18 -0.91 -2.80
N PHE A 36 -4.09 -1.60 -2.40
CA PHE A 36 -2.73 -1.15 -2.67
C PHE A 36 -2.50 -0.93 -4.17
N SER A 37 -2.82 -1.93 -5.01
CA SER A 37 -2.60 -1.84 -6.46
C SER A 37 -3.34 -0.64 -7.07
N GLN A 38 -4.58 -0.39 -6.63
CA GLN A 38 -5.37 0.74 -7.09
C GLN A 38 -4.76 2.09 -6.67
N PHE A 39 -4.35 2.24 -5.40
CA PHE A 39 -3.77 3.48 -4.90
C PHE A 39 -2.38 3.74 -5.45
N PHE A 40 -1.54 2.71 -5.51
CA PHE A 40 -0.19 2.83 -6.04
C PHE A 40 -0.21 3.28 -7.50
N ALA A 41 -1.06 2.68 -8.33
CA ALA A 41 -1.24 3.07 -9.73
C ALA A 41 -1.71 4.51 -9.91
N CYS A 42 -2.51 5.05 -8.98
CA CYS A 42 -2.93 6.45 -9.00
C CYS A 42 -1.82 7.44 -8.66
N LEU A 43 -0.88 7.04 -7.81
CA LEU A 43 0.16 7.92 -7.27
C LEU A 43 1.45 7.91 -8.11
N ILE A 44 1.73 6.81 -8.80
CA ILE A 44 2.97 6.66 -9.57
C ILE A 44 2.74 6.85 -11.07
N ASN A 45 3.68 7.54 -11.74
CA ASN A 45 3.59 7.76 -13.19
C ASN A 45 4.17 6.63 -14.01
N LYS A 46 5.05 5.82 -13.42
CA LYS A 46 5.72 4.72 -14.08
C LYS A 46 4.91 3.44 -13.88
N SER A 47 4.10 3.09 -14.88
CA SER A 47 3.40 1.79 -14.94
C SER A 47 4.34 0.58 -14.92
N ASP A 48 5.66 0.81 -15.00
CA ASP A 48 6.64 -0.25 -15.19
C ASP A 48 7.31 -0.75 -13.91
N LEU A 49 6.97 -0.21 -12.75
CA LEU A 49 7.68 -0.53 -11.52
C LEU A 49 7.08 -1.74 -10.79
N ILE A 50 5.83 -1.63 -10.39
CA ILE A 50 5.10 -2.62 -9.57
C ILE A 50 3.64 -2.62 -10.04
N ASP A 51 3.06 -3.80 -10.23
CA ASP A 51 1.64 -3.95 -10.55
C ASP A 51 0.80 -4.23 -9.30
N GLY A 52 1.43 -4.77 -8.25
CA GLY A 52 0.76 -5.06 -7.00
C GLY A 52 1.69 -5.61 -5.93
N ILE A 53 1.08 -6.00 -4.82
CA ILE A 53 1.75 -6.69 -3.73
C ILE A 53 1.05 -8.02 -3.46
N HIS A 54 1.82 -8.99 -2.97
CA HIS A 54 1.32 -10.18 -2.32
C HIS A 54 1.74 -10.15 -0.84
N ILE A 55 0.82 -10.50 0.05
CA ILE A 55 1.07 -10.60 1.49
C ILE A 55 1.06 -12.07 1.86
N ASP A 56 2.23 -12.60 2.22
CA ASP A 56 2.38 -14.01 2.59
C ASP A 56 1.84 -14.33 4.00
N ASP A 57 1.82 -15.62 4.35
CA ASP A 57 1.34 -16.10 5.67
C ASP A 57 2.14 -15.55 6.85
N SER A 58 3.36 -15.05 6.62
CA SER A 58 4.22 -14.38 7.61
C SER A 58 4.04 -12.87 7.64
N LEU A 59 3.06 -12.34 6.89
CA LEU A 59 2.78 -10.90 6.72
C LEU A 59 3.93 -10.13 6.03
N ASN A 60 4.80 -10.81 5.28
CA ASN A 60 5.75 -10.11 4.43
C ASN A 60 5.02 -9.53 3.22
N VAL A 61 5.31 -8.27 2.90
CA VAL A 61 4.74 -7.58 1.75
C VAL A 61 5.71 -7.72 0.58
N LEU A 62 5.32 -8.51 -0.42
CA LEU A 62 6.13 -8.87 -1.57
C LEU A 62 5.62 -8.13 -2.82
N PRO A 63 6.31 -7.09 -3.29
CA PRO A 63 5.93 -6.41 -4.52
C PRO A 63 6.16 -7.31 -5.72
N TYR A 64 5.23 -7.28 -6.68
CA TYR A 64 5.33 -8.06 -7.91
C TYR A 64 5.05 -7.21 -9.16
N LYS A 65 5.52 -7.74 -10.30
CA LYS A 65 5.17 -7.28 -11.63
C LYS A 65 4.68 -8.43 -12.48
N ASN A 66 3.57 -8.22 -13.19
CA ASN A 66 3.02 -9.22 -14.09
C ASN A 66 3.90 -9.34 -15.33
N LYS A 67 4.34 -10.56 -15.62
CA LYS A 67 5.10 -10.89 -16.83
C LYS A 67 4.43 -12.01 -17.58
N ARG A 68 4.44 -11.92 -18.90
CA ARG A 68 3.91 -12.96 -19.80
C ARG A 68 4.91 -14.08 -19.97
N PHE A 69 4.40 -15.29 -19.93
CA PHE A 69 5.15 -16.52 -20.16
C PHE A 69 4.37 -17.45 -21.07
N LYS A 70 5.12 -18.29 -21.82
CA LYS A 70 4.57 -19.42 -22.55
C LYS A 70 4.80 -20.71 -21.76
N ALA A 71 3.79 -21.59 -21.74
CA ALA A 71 3.88 -22.87 -21.02
C ALA A 71 5.10 -23.68 -21.46
N ASP A 72 5.43 -23.68 -22.77
CA ASP A 72 6.59 -24.43 -23.29
C ASP A 72 7.93 -23.84 -22.84
N GLU A 73 8.03 -22.53 -22.66
CA GLU A 73 9.24 -21.88 -22.13
C GLU A 73 9.47 -22.31 -20.67
N ILE A 74 8.42 -22.28 -19.88
CA ILE A 74 8.46 -22.72 -18.48
C ILE A 74 8.85 -24.20 -18.37
N ARG A 75 8.26 -25.09 -19.20
CA ARG A 75 8.61 -26.52 -19.23
C ARG A 75 10.07 -26.73 -19.60
N LYS A 76 10.61 -25.96 -20.55
CA LYS A 76 12.04 -26.01 -20.93
C LYS A 76 12.94 -25.56 -19.77
N ILE A 77 12.58 -24.48 -19.06
CA ILE A 77 13.34 -23.99 -17.90
C ILE A 77 13.37 -25.04 -16.81
N ILE A 78 12.22 -25.60 -16.45
CA ILE A 78 12.11 -26.67 -15.43
C ILE A 78 12.92 -27.90 -15.84
N GLY A 79 12.80 -28.34 -17.11
CA GLY A 79 13.53 -29.51 -17.61
C GLY A 79 15.04 -29.35 -17.62
N LYS A 80 15.54 -28.12 -17.81
CA LYS A 80 16.98 -27.82 -17.87
C LYS A 80 17.59 -27.51 -16.49
N ASN A 81 16.90 -26.73 -15.67
CA ASN A 81 17.48 -26.10 -14.48
C ASN A 81 16.78 -26.53 -13.17
N GLY A 82 15.65 -27.22 -13.27
CA GLY A 82 14.84 -27.63 -12.11
C GLY A 82 13.85 -26.56 -11.62
N VAL A 83 12.97 -27.00 -10.73
CA VAL A 83 11.90 -26.16 -10.16
C VAL A 83 12.46 -25.09 -9.22
N GLU A 84 13.45 -25.41 -8.40
CA GLU A 84 14.06 -24.48 -7.46
C GLU A 84 14.68 -23.26 -8.17
N TYR A 85 15.31 -23.47 -9.32
CA TYR A 85 15.83 -22.41 -10.14
C TYR A 85 14.70 -21.49 -10.64
N LEU A 86 13.59 -22.04 -11.08
CA LEU A 86 12.44 -21.26 -11.53
C LEU A 86 11.87 -20.42 -10.37
N ILE A 87 11.66 -21.03 -9.19
CA ILE A 87 11.19 -20.31 -7.98
C ILE A 87 12.14 -19.16 -7.63
N ALA A 88 13.44 -19.39 -7.69
CA ALA A 88 14.43 -18.34 -7.44
C ALA A 88 14.35 -17.18 -8.43
N GLN A 89 13.85 -17.39 -9.66
CA GLN A 89 13.69 -16.37 -10.69
C GLN A 89 12.38 -15.60 -10.58
N ILE A 90 11.26 -16.28 -10.34
CA ILE A 90 9.93 -15.67 -10.39
C ILE A 90 9.32 -15.41 -9.01
N GLY A 91 9.84 -15.99 -7.95
CA GLY A 91 9.27 -15.98 -6.59
C GLY A 91 8.29 -17.12 -6.33
N LEU A 92 8.08 -17.42 -5.04
CA LEU A 92 7.22 -18.53 -4.61
C LEU A 92 5.76 -18.29 -5.00
N TYR A 93 5.25 -17.11 -4.76
CA TYR A 93 3.87 -16.74 -5.11
C TYR A 93 3.58 -16.91 -6.62
N ALA A 94 4.48 -16.43 -7.48
CA ALA A 94 4.32 -16.61 -8.92
C ALA A 94 4.36 -18.09 -9.32
N TYR A 95 5.13 -18.91 -8.61
CA TYR A 95 5.17 -20.35 -8.85
C TYR A 95 3.87 -21.04 -8.43
N GLU A 96 3.24 -20.65 -7.34
CA GLU A 96 1.92 -21.15 -6.92
C GLU A 96 0.84 -20.83 -7.94
N VAL A 97 0.81 -19.57 -8.44
CA VAL A 97 -0.08 -19.16 -9.53
C VAL A 97 0.19 -19.96 -10.79
N LEU A 98 1.47 -20.20 -11.14
CA LEU A 98 1.87 -21.01 -12.29
C LEU A 98 1.32 -22.42 -12.22
N GLN A 99 1.39 -23.09 -11.07
CA GLN A 99 0.86 -24.44 -10.90
C GLN A 99 -0.62 -24.51 -11.24
N GLN A 100 -1.42 -23.52 -10.80
CA GLN A 100 -2.84 -23.44 -11.13
C GLN A 100 -3.06 -23.23 -12.64
N LYS A 101 -2.28 -22.35 -13.28
CA LYS A 101 -2.37 -22.08 -14.72
C LYS A 101 -1.99 -23.30 -15.57
N LEU A 102 -1.01 -24.07 -15.16
CA LEU A 102 -0.63 -25.31 -15.86
C LEU A 102 -1.71 -26.40 -15.77
N ILE A 103 -2.46 -26.46 -14.66
CA ILE A 103 -3.60 -27.39 -14.49
C ILE A 103 -4.74 -27.02 -15.43
N THR A 104 -5.01 -25.71 -15.64
CA THR A 104 -6.06 -25.23 -16.56
C THR A 104 -5.70 -25.39 -18.03
N GLY A 105 -4.45 -25.76 -18.35
CA GLY A 105 -4.01 -26.02 -19.72
C GLY A 105 -3.79 -24.76 -20.58
N GLU A 106 -3.65 -23.61 -19.96
CA GLU A 106 -3.35 -22.35 -20.67
C GLU A 106 -1.97 -22.44 -21.33
N SER A 107 -1.88 -21.99 -22.59
CA SER A 107 -0.63 -21.99 -23.36
C SER A 107 0.21 -20.73 -23.13
N GLU A 108 -0.45 -19.62 -22.81
CA GLU A 108 0.16 -18.33 -22.46
C GLU A 108 -0.57 -17.75 -21.23
N PHE A 109 0.19 -17.19 -20.31
CA PHE A 109 -0.35 -16.65 -19.06
C PHE A 109 0.55 -15.56 -18.49
N GLU A 110 -0.04 -14.72 -17.64
CA GLU A 110 0.69 -13.73 -16.85
C GLU A 110 0.93 -14.27 -15.43
N LEU A 111 2.15 -14.04 -14.92
CA LEU A 111 2.56 -14.41 -13.57
C LEU A 111 3.02 -13.19 -12.79
N PRO A 112 2.65 -13.08 -11.51
CA PRO A 112 3.09 -12.01 -10.61
C PRO A 112 4.53 -12.26 -10.13
N VAL A 113 5.51 -11.91 -10.97
CA VAL A 113 6.93 -12.12 -10.67
C VAL A 113 7.41 -11.14 -9.61
N GLU A 114 8.05 -11.64 -8.57
CA GLU A 114 8.59 -10.85 -7.48
C GLU A 114 9.59 -9.78 -7.97
N VAL A 115 9.40 -8.54 -7.51
CA VAL A 115 10.30 -7.43 -7.82
C VAL A 115 11.42 -7.37 -6.77
N LYS A 116 12.62 -7.78 -7.19
CA LYS A 116 13.83 -7.76 -6.33
C LYS A 116 14.60 -6.45 -6.39
N GLN A 117 14.23 -5.57 -7.33
CA GLN A 117 14.88 -4.27 -7.48
C GLN A 117 14.54 -3.36 -6.31
N GLN A 118 15.54 -2.65 -5.78
CA GLN A 118 15.31 -1.68 -4.72
C GLN A 118 14.58 -0.43 -5.27
N LEU A 119 13.51 -0.06 -4.58
CA LEU A 119 12.81 1.19 -4.82
C LEU A 119 13.69 2.39 -4.40
N SER A 120 13.64 3.48 -5.15
CA SER A 120 14.18 4.76 -4.73
C SER A 120 13.50 5.26 -3.46
N ALA A 121 14.07 6.26 -2.81
CA ALA A 121 13.50 6.78 -1.57
C ALA A 121 12.11 7.39 -1.76
N GLY A 122 11.85 8.07 -2.87
CA GLY A 122 10.53 8.61 -3.22
C GLY A 122 9.51 7.51 -3.53
N GLU A 123 9.92 6.49 -4.30
CA GLU A 123 9.07 5.34 -4.60
C GLU A 123 8.70 4.54 -3.34
N LYS A 124 9.64 4.38 -2.39
CA LYS A 124 9.36 3.77 -1.08
C LYS A 124 8.33 4.58 -0.28
N GLN A 125 8.42 5.89 -0.33
CA GLN A 125 7.45 6.76 0.36
C GLN A 125 6.05 6.62 -0.25
N ILE A 126 5.94 6.63 -1.58
CA ILE A 126 4.67 6.39 -2.28
C ILE A 126 4.13 4.98 -1.98
N PHE A 127 5.00 3.97 -1.93
CA PHE A 127 4.65 2.61 -1.57
C PHE A 127 4.02 2.53 -0.17
N ILE A 128 4.65 3.15 0.83
CA ILE A 128 4.15 3.19 2.21
C ILE A 128 2.80 3.92 2.27
N MET A 129 2.66 5.04 1.55
CA MET A 129 1.39 5.78 1.51
C MET A 129 0.27 4.94 0.89
N ALA A 130 0.52 4.25 -0.21
CA ALA A 130 -0.46 3.36 -0.84
C ALA A 130 -0.84 2.18 0.07
N LEU A 131 0.14 1.59 0.76
CA LEU A 131 -0.11 0.51 1.73
C LEU A 131 -0.94 1.00 2.92
N TYR A 132 -0.61 2.17 3.48
CA TYR A 132 -1.40 2.77 4.55
C TYR A 132 -2.85 2.99 4.12
N GLN A 133 -3.06 3.55 2.93
CA GLN A 133 -4.40 3.78 2.40
C GLN A 133 -5.18 2.47 2.24
N ALA A 134 -4.54 1.43 1.73
CA ALA A 134 -5.16 0.11 1.59
C ALA A 134 -5.55 -0.49 2.95
N LEU A 135 -4.66 -0.39 3.96
CA LEU A 135 -4.92 -0.84 5.32
C LEU A 135 -6.02 -0.03 6.01
N SER A 136 -6.07 1.29 5.78
CA SER A 136 -7.09 2.16 6.37
C SER A 136 -8.51 1.80 5.95
N GLN A 137 -8.69 1.18 4.78
CA GLN A 137 -9.98 0.70 4.32
C GLN A 137 -10.52 -0.50 5.11
N LEU A 138 -9.66 -1.26 5.78
CA LEU A 138 -10.10 -2.37 6.63
C LEU A 138 -10.73 -1.88 7.94
N ASN A 139 -10.30 -0.72 8.43
CA ASN A 139 -10.68 -0.21 9.73
C ASN A 139 -11.89 0.73 9.62
N LYS A 140 -12.93 0.41 10.39
CA LYS A 140 -14.03 1.35 10.66
C LYS A 140 -13.64 2.43 11.67
N ILE A 141 -12.45 2.34 12.27
CA ILE A 141 -11.93 3.29 13.25
C ILE A 141 -11.04 4.29 12.50
N ASN A 142 -11.43 5.56 12.55
CA ASN A 142 -10.64 6.63 11.98
C ASN A 142 -9.39 6.89 12.84
N VAL A 143 -8.27 6.30 12.45
CA VAL A 143 -6.97 6.57 13.07
C VAL A 143 -6.38 7.81 12.42
N PRO A 144 -5.86 8.80 13.17
CA PRO A 144 -5.17 9.94 12.60
C PRO A 144 -3.97 9.50 11.74
N TYR A 145 -3.87 10.06 10.54
CA TYR A 145 -2.70 9.89 9.68
C TYR A 145 -1.70 11.01 9.97
N ILE A 146 -0.58 10.67 10.59
CA ILE A 146 0.48 11.63 10.90
C ILE A 146 1.65 11.34 9.97
N VAL A 147 2.07 12.35 9.22
CA VAL A 147 3.18 12.23 8.28
C VAL A 147 4.15 13.41 8.44
N ASP A 148 5.43 13.09 8.55
CA ASP A 148 6.51 14.06 8.63
C ASP A 148 7.23 14.18 7.27
N THR A 149 7.41 15.41 6.81
CA THR A 149 8.11 15.76 5.55
C THR A 149 7.72 14.85 4.37
N PRO A 150 6.41 14.79 4.01
CA PRO A 150 5.91 13.82 3.04
C PRO A 150 6.47 14.01 1.63
N PHE A 151 7.08 15.14 1.33
CA PHE A 151 7.51 15.50 -0.02
C PHE A 151 9.02 15.69 -0.19
N ALA A 152 9.81 15.49 0.87
CA ALA A 152 11.27 15.74 0.85
C ALA A 152 12.03 15.04 -0.28
N ARG A 153 11.51 13.89 -0.75
CA ARG A 153 12.15 13.05 -1.79
C ARG A 153 11.24 12.76 -2.97
N ILE A 154 10.17 13.53 -3.11
CA ILE A 154 9.16 13.35 -4.15
C ILE A 154 9.24 14.53 -5.12
N ASP A 155 9.27 14.23 -6.41
CA ASP A 155 9.29 15.25 -7.45
C ASP A 155 7.95 16.01 -7.54
N LYS A 156 7.98 17.13 -8.26
CA LYS A 156 6.83 18.05 -8.35
C LYS A 156 5.56 17.39 -8.90
N GLU A 157 5.67 16.50 -9.87
CA GLU A 157 4.52 15.87 -10.49
C GLU A 157 3.82 14.91 -9.52
N HIS A 158 4.59 14.09 -8.82
CA HIS A 158 4.05 13.19 -7.82
C HIS A 158 3.48 13.94 -6.61
N ARG A 159 4.05 15.10 -6.20
CA ARG A 159 3.51 15.95 -5.14
C ARG A 159 2.07 16.36 -5.42
N GLY A 160 1.80 16.85 -6.64
CA GLY A 160 0.46 17.26 -7.05
C GLY A 160 -0.55 16.10 -6.97
N LYS A 161 -0.16 14.90 -7.39
CA LYS A 161 -1.01 13.71 -7.29
C LYS A 161 -1.29 13.31 -5.85
N ILE A 162 -0.28 13.33 -4.99
CA ILE A 162 -0.44 12.99 -3.57
C ILE A 162 -1.40 13.97 -2.89
N LEU A 163 -1.20 15.28 -3.09
CA LEU A 163 -2.07 16.29 -2.52
C LEU A 163 -3.51 16.18 -3.04
N GLY A 164 -3.67 16.08 -4.35
CA GLY A 164 -5.00 16.05 -4.98
C GLY A 164 -5.75 14.73 -4.87
N GLN A 165 -5.04 13.61 -4.80
CA GLN A 165 -5.68 12.29 -4.88
C GLN A 165 -5.54 11.46 -3.60
N PHE A 166 -4.40 11.54 -2.91
CA PHE A 166 -4.19 10.76 -1.70
C PHE A 166 -4.82 11.44 -0.49
N PHE A 167 -4.40 12.65 -0.12
CA PHE A 167 -4.91 13.31 1.09
C PHE A 167 -6.42 13.60 1.03
N LYS A 168 -6.95 13.95 -0.13
CA LYS A 168 -8.39 14.17 -0.29
C LYS A 168 -9.25 12.91 -0.18
N LYS A 169 -8.66 11.73 -0.33
CA LYS A 169 -9.37 10.45 -0.22
C LYS A 169 -9.18 9.76 1.12
N LEU A 170 -8.29 10.27 1.97
CA LEU A 170 -8.14 9.76 3.33
C LEU A 170 -9.35 10.11 4.17
N ASN A 171 -9.87 9.11 4.89
CA ASN A 171 -10.90 9.32 5.89
C ASN A 171 -10.24 9.61 7.25
N GLY A 172 -10.78 10.57 7.99
CA GLY A 172 -10.31 10.91 9.32
C GLY A 172 -9.37 12.11 9.37
N GLN A 173 -8.71 12.27 10.52
CA GLN A 173 -7.80 13.38 10.76
C GLN A 173 -6.45 13.14 10.07
N ILE A 174 -5.94 14.16 9.40
CA ILE A 174 -4.61 14.15 8.80
C ILE A 174 -3.78 15.25 9.47
N ILE A 175 -2.58 14.88 9.93
CA ILE A 175 -1.60 15.81 10.49
C ILE A 175 -0.35 15.73 9.62
N ILE A 176 -0.05 16.84 8.92
CA ILE A 176 1.13 16.94 8.06
C ILE A 176 2.13 17.86 8.73
N LEU A 177 3.30 17.33 9.04
CA LEU A 177 4.45 18.11 9.47
C LEU A 177 5.27 18.42 8.22
N SER A 178 5.35 19.69 7.84
CA SER A 178 6.05 20.10 6.62
C SER A 178 7.02 21.26 6.90
N THR A 179 7.99 21.39 6.01
CA THR A 179 8.88 22.55 5.98
C THR A 179 8.22 23.70 5.20
N ASP A 180 8.88 24.84 5.24
CA ASP A 180 8.51 26.06 4.50
C ASP A 180 8.60 25.92 2.97
N GLU A 181 9.20 24.83 2.45
CA GLU A 181 9.38 24.57 1.02
C GLU A 181 8.43 23.52 0.45
N GLU A 182 7.80 22.71 1.30
CA GLU A 182 7.09 21.52 0.81
C GLU A 182 5.67 21.79 0.32
N ILE A 183 4.88 22.56 1.09
CA ILE A 183 3.48 22.82 0.79
C ILE A 183 3.28 24.33 0.66
N VAL A 184 3.73 24.90 -0.43
CA VAL A 184 3.65 26.35 -0.73
C VAL A 184 3.00 26.60 -2.09
N GLY A 185 2.50 27.82 -2.32
CA GLY A 185 1.90 28.23 -3.59
C GLY A 185 0.77 27.29 -4.03
N GLU A 186 0.84 26.80 -5.26
CA GLU A 186 -0.17 25.94 -5.89
C GLU A 186 -0.47 24.67 -5.07
N TYR A 187 0.51 24.11 -4.36
CA TYR A 187 0.31 22.94 -3.52
C TYR A 187 -0.58 23.23 -2.31
N ARG A 188 -0.37 24.39 -1.67
CA ARG A 188 -1.24 24.83 -0.57
C ARG A 188 -2.66 25.11 -1.04
N GLU A 189 -2.80 25.79 -2.18
CA GLU A 189 -4.08 26.07 -2.79
C GLU A 189 -4.85 24.78 -3.11
N SER A 190 -4.14 23.75 -3.60
CA SER A 190 -4.76 22.48 -3.99
C SER A 190 -5.42 21.69 -2.85
N ILE A 191 -5.04 21.96 -1.60
CA ILE A 191 -5.60 21.30 -0.40
C ILE A 191 -6.34 22.27 0.53
N SER A 192 -6.49 23.54 0.15
CA SER A 192 -7.12 24.57 0.99
C SER A 192 -8.53 24.19 1.45
N ASP A 193 -9.25 23.43 0.65
CA ASP A 193 -10.60 22.93 0.91
C ASP A 193 -10.67 21.86 2.02
N ILE A 194 -9.56 21.20 2.34
CA ILE A 194 -9.49 20.15 3.38
C ILE A 194 -8.67 20.54 4.61
N VAL A 195 -7.98 21.69 4.56
CA VAL A 195 -7.18 22.19 5.68
C VAL A 195 -8.09 22.92 6.67
N SER A 196 -8.22 22.39 7.88
CA SER A 196 -9.00 23.01 8.95
C SER A 196 -8.18 23.98 9.79
N ASN A 197 -6.93 23.67 10.08
CA ASN A 197 -6.06 24.48 10.93
C ASN A 197 -4.62 24.40 10.41
N THR A 198 -3.88 25.50 10.61
CA THR A 198 -2.44 25.59 10.34
C THR A 198 -1.72 26.12 11.57
N PHE A 199 -0.53 25.56 11.84
CA PHE A 199 0.31 25.97 12.94
C PHE A 199 1.74 26.12 12.45
N VAL A 200 2.40 27.21 12.85
CA VAL A 200 3.86 27.36 12.65
C VAL A 200 4.56 27.19 13.98
N LEU A 201 5.55 26.33 14.01
CA LEU A 201 6.47 26.16 15.14
C LEU A 201 7.64 27.11 14.92
N ASN A 202 7.69 28.19 15.69
CA ASN A 202 8.75 29.18 15.63
C ASN A 202 9.73 28.94 16.77
N HIS A 203 10.98 28.56 16.44
CA HIS A 203 12.02 28.39 17.43
C HIS A 203 12.74 29.70 17.69
N ALA A 204 12.52 30.27 18.86
CA ALA A 204 13.11 31.52 19.25
C ALA A 204 14.58 31.36 19.69
N ALA A 205 15.36 32.42 19.60
CA ALA A 205 16.79 32.44 19.96
C ALA A 205 17.08 32.08 21.44
N ASN A 206 16.07 32.20 22.31
CA ASN A 206 16.14 31.81 23.72
C ASN A 206 15.95 30.32 23.98
N GLY A 207 15.82 29.50 22.93
CA GLY A 207 15.61 28.05 23.03
C GLY A 207 14.14 27.62 23.22
N ASN A 208 13.21 28.56 23.31
CA ASN A 208 11.78 28.24 23.41
C ASN A 208 11.17 28.08 22.02
N THR A 209 10.15 27.22 21.92
CA THR A 209 9.35 27.10 20.71
C THR A 209 7.98 27.70 20.94
N GLU A 210 7.60 28.66 20.10
CA GLU A 210 6.29 29.28 20.07
C GLU A 210 5.42 28.63 19.02
N ILE A 211 4.13 28.45 19.33
CA ILE A 211 3.14 27.89 18.40
C ILE A 211 2.27 29.05 17.91
N LEU A 212 2.37 29.37 16.62
CA LEU A 212 1.55 30.37 15.97
C LEU A 212 0.38 29.68 15.25
N ALA A 213 -0.82 29.84 15.79
CA ALA A 213 -2.03 29.26 15.21
C ALA A 213 -2.54 30.08 14.02
N ASN A 214 -3.20 29.42 13.07
CA ASN A 214 -3.75 30.00 11.85
C ASN A 214 -2.73 30.78 11.00
N THR A 215 -1.48 30.35 11.12
CA THR A 215 -0.34 30.95 10.41
C THR A 215 0.30 29.90 9.54
N TYR A 216 0.79 30.30 8.37
CA TYR A 216 1.57 29.43 7.48
C TYR A 216 2.73 30.19 6.85
N PHE A 217 3.77 29.47 6.42
CA PHE A 217 4.95 30.06 5.78
C PHE A 217 4.56 30.88 4.54
N GLY A 218 5.08 32.11 4.43
CA GLY A 218 4.86 33.00 3.28
C GLY A 218 3.49 33.69 3.20
N GLY A 219 2.62 33.45 4.17
CA GLY A 219 1.36 34.22 4.27
C GLY A 219 1.51 35.46 5.13
N THR A 220 1.58 36.64 4.53
CA THR A 220 1.22 37.86 5.25
C THR A 220 -0.25 37.77 5.67
N ASN A 221 -0.51 37.91 6.96
CA ASN A 221 -1.86 38.08 7.51
C ASN A 221 -2.54 39.28 6.82
N ASN A 222 -3.23 39.02 5.72
CA ASN A 222 -4.15 39.96 5.10
C ASN A 222 -5.49 39.24 4.93
N ASP A 223 -6.17 38.99 6.03
CA ASP A 223 -7.62 38.90 6.09
C ASP A 223 -8.04 39.33 7.49
N GLN A 224 -8.26 40.65 7.61
CA GLN A 224 -9.16 41.23 8.59
C GLN A 224 -10.51 41.44 7.94
#